data_6a3288beb4cf649f8d12ace96652ba81
#
_entry.id   6a3288beb4cf649f8d12ace96652ba81
#
_cell.length_a   1.000
_cell.length_b   1.000
_cell.length_c   1.000
_cell.angle_alpha   90.00
_cell.angle_beta   90.00
_cell.angle_gamma   90.00
#
_symmetry.space_group_name_H-M   'P 1'
#
loop_
_entity.id
_entity.type
_entity.pdbx_description
1 polymer ?
#
loop_
_entity_poly.entity_id
_entity_poly.type
_entity_poly.pdbx_seq_one_letter_code
_entity_poly.pdbx_strand_id
1 'polypeptide(L)'
;SLDERISLMATDICNQLSDKVQWNLSKFQVWLNRLLVELQDAHSYIPLESSTLYPFIIRFWEGEFYIHSTIPSQKDTLGKVITHIANQEISFIHKQLSQWVPSENPIKSGISGSYFLNNPSFLEAIGISSSKGMLPMTFKDGSQATFLLEEKPQEMMTFSSVSHQITSPKNVPFHYQIVNDICYFQFNAMIDRLSYQIGCQLMGEKTEENILASLPNFEEFLKTMYAEIAEKQIQTLVIDMRYNGGGNSLLGDILLETLLPEHITFRSYQSFVRISNYLKETYSYYSTIATGNNQLANTDTLPDIKEWKTRKKSGCRFNGEVIFIQGQNTFSSANYLLTTIKDNRLFPIIGSNT
;
A
#
# COMPACT_ATOMS: atom_id res chain seq x y z
N SER A 1 -5.55 26.22 9.77
CA SER A 1 -5.29 24.93 10.46
C SER A 1 -5.91 23.77 9.69
N LEU A 2 -5.56 22.53 9.99
CA LEU A 2 -6.20 21.33 9.42
C LEU A 2 -7.71 21.33 9.74
N ASP A 3 -8.06 21.63 10.98
CA ASP A 3 -9.46 21.67 11.45
C ASP A 3 -10.30 22.70 10.68
N GLU A 4 -9.75 23.87 10.33
CA GLU A 4 -10.43 24.86 9.50
C GLU A 4 -10.65 24.34 8.08
N ARG A 5 -9.67 23.68 7.46
CA ARG A 5 -9.80 23.12 6.12
C ARG A 5 -10.84 22.01 6.08
N ILE A 6 -10.82 21.11 7.04
CA ILE A 6 -11.83 20.05 7.20
C ILE A 6 -13.22 20.65 7.39
N SER A 7 -13.36 21.68 8.23
CA SER A 7 -14.65 22.35 8.48
C SER A 7 -15.19 23.05 7.23
N LEU A 8 -14.33 23.74 6.47
CA LEU A 8 -14.71 24.38 5.22
C LEU A 8 -15.17 23.36 4.18
N MET A 9 -14.43 22.27 4.02
CA MET A 9 -14.77 21.22 3.07
C MET A 9 -16.04 20.46 3.50
N ALA A 10 -16.22 20.17 4.79
CA ALA A 10 -17.46 19.58 5.30
C ALA A 10 -18.66 20.49 5.03
N THR A 11 -18.50 21.81 5.17
CA THR A 11 -19.55 22.79 4.86
C THR A 11 -19.86 22.80 3.35
N ASP A 12 -18.85 22.74 2.49
CA ASP A 12 -19.03 22.64 1.02
C ASP A 12 -19.79 21.37 0.64
N ILE A 13 -19.40 20.23 1.21
CA ILE A 13 -20.10 18.95 1.03
C ILE A 13 -21.56 19.05 1.49
N CYS A 14 -21.82 19.62 2.67
CA CYS A 14 -23.18 19.81 3.17
C CYS A 14 -24.03 20.71 2.27
N ASN A 15 -23.45 21.79 1.72
CA ASN A 15 -24.13 22.67 0.80
C ASN A 15 -24.49 21.94 -0.52
N GLN A 16 -23.59 21.11 -1.02
CA GLN A 16 -23.85 20.30 -2.23
C GLN A 16 -24.84 19.16 -1.95
N LEU A 17 -24.87 18.62 -0.73
CA LEU A 17 -25.88 17.65 -0.28
C LEU A 17 -27.29 18.26 -0.25
N SER A 18 -27.41 19.57 -0.01
CA SER A 18 -28.71 20.28 0.05
C SER A 18 -29.34 20.52 -1.32
N ASP A 19 -28.54 20.53 -2.38
CA ASP A 19 -29.04 20.64 -3.74
C ASP A 19 -29.58 19.29 -4.21
N LYS A 20 -30.75 19.23 -4.78
CA LYS A 20 -31.59 18.09 -5.23
C LYS A 20 -30.88 16.95 -6.00
N VAL A 21 -29.65 16.63 -5.61
CA VAL A 21 -28.85 15.51 -6.15
C VAL A 21 -29.37 14.22 -5.56
N GLN A 22 -29.70 13.25 -6.40
CA GLN A 22 -29.98 11.89 -5.92
C GLN A 22 -28.70 11.28 -5.38
N TRP A 23 -28.60 11.24 -4.06
CA TRP A 23 -27.50 10.61 -3.36
C TRP A 23 -27.68 9.10 -3.32
N ASN A 24 -26.61 8.39 -3.57
CA ASN A 24 -26.47 6.97 -3.26
C ASN A 24 -25.21 6.78 -2.40
N LEU A 25 -25.05 5.59 -1.84
CA LEU A 25 -23.92 5.27 -0.97
C LEU A 25 -22.56 5.55 -1.65
N SER A 26 -22.40 5.15 -2.90
CA SER A 26 -21.15 5.35 -3.65
C SER A 26 -20.80 6.82 -3.80
N LYS A 27 -21.75 7.68 -4.16
CA LYS A 27 -21.52 9.15 -4.23
C LYS A 27 -21.12 9.72 -2.88
N PHE A 28 -21.79 9.30 -1.81
CA PHE A 28 -21.46 9.74 -0.47
C PHE A 28 -20.04 9.32 -0.06
N GLN A 29 -19.65 8.10 -0.32
CA GLN A 29 -18.29 7.59 -0.06
C GLN A 29 -17.22 8.37 -0.85
N VAL A 30 -17.49 8.71 -2.12
CA VAL A 30 -16.59 9.54 -2.94
C VAL A 30 -16.35 10.90 -2.30
N TRP A 31 -17.42 11.57 -1.84
CA TRP A 31 -17.31 12.88 -1.19
C TRP A 31 -16.61 12.81 0.17
N LEU A 32 -16.79 11.73 0.92
CA LEU A 32 -16.04 11.51 2.15
C LEU A 32 -14.54 11.31 1.86
N ASN A 33 -14.18 10.60 0.81
CA ASN A 33 -12.76 10.49 0.41
C ASN A 33 -12.16 11.85 0.07
N ARG A 34 -12.91 12.74 -0.60
CA ARG A 34 -12.47 14.11 -0.87
C ARG A 34 -12.16 14.88 0.42
N LEU A 35 -12.95 14.68 1.48
CA LEU A 35 -12.68 15.26 2.80
C LEU A 35 -11.37 14.71 3.39
N LEU A 36 -11.14 13.40 3.25
CA LEU A 36 -9.95 12.73 3.78
C LEU A 36 -8.66 13.12 3.04
N VAL A 37 -8.73 13.67 1.82
CA VAL A 37 -7.55 14.20 1.11
C VAL A 37 -6.78 15.22 1.95
N GLU A 38 -7.47 16.00 2.79
CA GLU A 38 -6.85 16.98 3.68
C GLU A 38 -5.88 16.36 4.71
N LEU A 39 -6.00 15.07 4.99
CA LEU A 39 -5.09 14.32 5.88
C LEU A 39 -3.75 14.02 5.21
N GLN A 40 -3.71 14.00 3.87
CA GLN A 40 -2.53 13.62 3.08
C GLN A 40 -1.96 12.25 3.50
N ASP A 41 -2.85 11.29 3.72
CA ASP A 41 -2.53 9.95 4.21
C ASP A 41 -3.31 8.88 3.43
N ALA A 42 -2.61 8.05 2.70
CA ALA A 42 -3.22 6.98 1.89
C ALA A 42 -3.80 5.82 2.72
N HIS A 43 -3.55 5.75 4.02
CA HIS A 43 -4.21 4.79 4.90
C HIS A 43 -5.63 5.24 5.28
N SER A 44 -5.90 6.55 5.20
CA SER A 44 -7.18 7.15 5.55
C SER A 44 -8.09 7.26 4.33
N TYR A 45 -8.69 6.15 3.89
CA TYR A 45 -9.60 6.13 2.76
C TYR A 45 -10.87 5.33 3.06
N ILE A 46 -11.93 5.61 2.30
CA ILE A 46 -13.20 4.87 2.36
C ILE A 46 -13.34 4.06 1.07
N PRO A 47 -13.47 2.73 1.16
CA PRO A 47 -13.76 1.89 0.00
C PRO A 47 -15.04 2.34 -0.71
N LEU A 48 -15.03 2.33 -2.04
CA LEU A 48 -16.21 2.68 -2.82
C LEU A 48 -17.03 1.42 -3.11
N GLU A 49 -18.28 1.44 -2.67
CA GLU A 49 -19.24 0.39 -2.95
C GLU A 49 -20.11 0.80 -4.14
N SER A 50 -20.26 -0.08 -5.12
CA SER A 50 -21.17 0.11 -6.23
C SER A 50 -21.73 -1.24 -6.70
N SER A 51 -23.01 -1.28 -7.05
CA SER A 51 -23.63 -2.44 -7.67
C SER A 51 -23.25 -2.60 -9.14
N THR A 52 -22.82 -1.50 -9.77
CA THR A 52 -22.44 -1.46 -11.18
C THR A 52 -21.06 -0.85 -11.34
N LEU A 53 -20.24 -1.41 -12.21
CA LEU A 53 -18.89 -0.95 -12.52
C LEU A 53 -18.65 -1.04 -14.03
N TYR A 54 -17.70 -0.26 -14.53
CA TYR A 54 -17.17 -0.52 -15.86
C TYR A 54 -16.26 -1.76 -15.83
N PRO A 55 -16.34 -2.65 -16.84
CA PRO A 55 -15.68 -3.94 -16.83
C PRO A 55 -14.19 -3.85 -17.17
N PHE A 56 -13.46 -3.03 -16.43
CA PHE A 56 -12.01 -2.93 -16.51
C PHE A 56 -11.39 -2.61 -15.15
N ILE A 57 -10.11 -2.90 -15.01
CA ILE A 57 -9.24 -2.41 -13.94
C ILE A 57 -8.08 -1.66 -14.58
N ILE A 58 -7.91 -0.42 -14.20
CA ILE A 58 -6.77 0.41 -14.60
C ILE A 58 -5.65 0.30 -13.56
N ARG A 59 -4.41 0.34 -14.03
CA ARG A 59 -3.22 0.49 -13.21
C ARG A 59 -2.42 1.70 -13.68
N PHE A 60 -1.72 2.30 -12.73
CA PHE A 60 -0.78 3.37 -12.97
C PHE A 60 0.65 2.83 -12.87
N TRP A 61 1.49 3.06 -13.87
CA TRP A 61 2.88 2.62 -13.92
C TRP A 61 3.73 3.65 -14.66
N GLU A 62 4.84 4.10 -14.05
CA GLU A 62 5.80 5.04 -14.64
C GLU A 62 5.17 6.28 -15.31
N GLY A 63 4.13 6.84 -14.67
CA GLY A 63 3.42 8.01 -15.17
C GLY A 63 2.30 7.71 -16.16
N GLU A 64 2.08 6.46 -16.54
CA GLU A 64 1.07 6.05 -17.52
C GLU A 64 -0.04 5.21 -16.86
N PHE A 65 -1.27 5.37 -17.37
CA PHE A 65 -2.42 4.56 -17.01
C PHE A 65 -2.69 3.54 -18.11
N TYR A 66 -2.88 2.27 -17.76
CA TYR A 66 -3.15 1.22 -18.73
C TYR A 66 -4.24 0.26 -18.25
N ILE A 67 -4.89 -0.42 -19.20
CA ILE A 67 -5.86 -1.46 -18.89
C ILE A 67 -5.12 -2.69 -18.37
N HIS A 68 -5.28 -2.94 -17.07
CA HIS A 68 -4.68 -4.10 -16.41
C HIS A 68 -5.56 -5.35 -16.53
N SER A 69 -6.88 -5.19 -16.37
CA SER A 69 -7.82 -6.30 -16.49
C SER A 69 -9.08 -5.83 -17.20
N THR A 70 -9.71 -6.72 -17.93
CA THR A 70 -10.98 -6.48 -18.61
C THR A 70 -11.69 -7.80 -18.94
N ILE A 71 -12.96 -7.70 -19.39
CA ILE A 71 -13.75 -8.86 -19.82
C ILE A 71 -13.26 -9.44 -21.15
N PRO A 72 -13.54 -10.73 -21.45
CA PRO A 72 -13.04 -11.39 -22.66
C PRO A 72 -13.40 -10.68 -23.98
N SER A 73 -14.57 -10.03 -24.05
CA SER A 73 -15.00 -9.27 -25.25
C SER A 73 -14.16 -8.03 -25.53
N GLN A 74 -13.42 -7.53 -24.55
CA GLN A 74 -12.54 -6.35 -24.63
C GLN A 74 -11.05 -6.72 -24.51
N LYS A 75 -10.68 -7.97 -24.65
CA LYS A 75 -9.30 -8.49 -24.46
C LYS A 75 -8.23 -7.71 -25.23
N ASP A 76 -8.57 -7.17 -26.39
CA ASP A 76 -7.65 -6.44 -27.25
C ASP A 76 -7.24 -5.07 -26.65
N THR A 77 -7.88 -4.66 -25.54
CA THR A 77 -7.49 -3.46 -24.78
C THR A 77 -6.46 -3.73 -23.67
N LEU A 78 -6.19 -5.00 -23.34
CA LEU A 78 -5.24 -5.35 -22.30
C LEU A 78 -3.84 -4.79 -22.57
N GLY A 79 -3.26 -4.16 -21.56
CA GLY A 79 -1.93 -3.54 -21.63
C GLY A 79 -1.88 -2.23 -22.41
N LYS A 80 -2.97 -1.78 -23.03
CA LYS A 80 -2.97 -0.51 -23.76
C LYS A 80 -2.92 0.68 -22.80
N VAL A 81 -2.06 1.63 -23.14
CA VAL A 81 -1.91 2.90 -22.42
C VAL A 81 -3.03 3.84 -22.81
N ILE A 82 -3.69 4.40 -21.81
CA ILE A 82 -4.85 5.29 -21.95
C ILE A 82 -4.36 6.72 -22.16
N THR A 83 -4.92 7.43 -23.14
CA THR A 83 -4.70 8.87 -23.35
C THR A 83 -5.94 9.70 -23.00
N HIS A 84 -7.14 9.15 -23.22
CA HIS A 84 -8.39 9.82 -22.87
C HIS A 84 -9.40 8.83 -22.28
N ILE A 85 -10.18 9.30 -21.31
CA ILE A 85 -11.41 8.66 -20.84
C ILE A 85 -12.56 9.64 -21.14
N ALA A 86 -13.53 9.22 -21.91
CA ALA A 86 -14.52 10.09 -22.54
C ALA A 86 -13.82 11.24 -23.29
N ASN A 87 -14.14 12.47 -22.97
CA ASN A 87 -13.56 13.66 -23.61
C ASN A 87 -12.42 14.29 -22.78
N GLN A 88 -11.96 13.62 -21.72
CA GLN A 88 -10.96 14.14 -20.81
C GLN A 88 -9.60 13.48 -21.03
N GLU A 89 -8.56 14.30 -21.17
CA GLU A 89 -7.19 13.82 -21.21
C GLU A 89 -6.77 13.14 -19.91
N ILE A 90 -5.99 12.09 -19.99
CA ILE A 90 -5.51 11.32 -18.82
C ILE A 90 -4.67 12.20 -17.87
N SER A 91 -3.96 13.19 -18.38
CA SER A 91 -3.21 14.17 -17.59
C SER A 91 -4.12 15.02 -16.68
N PHE A 92 -5.27 15.44 -17.19
CA PHE A 92 -6.29 16.11 -16.39
C PHE A 92 -6.86 15.18 -15.31
N ILE A 93 -7.18 13.94 -15.70
CA ILE A 93 -7.70 12.92 -14.77
C ILE A 93 -6.70 12.68 -13.64
N HIS A 94 -5.42 12.49 -13.95
CA HIS A 94 -4.37 12.31 -12.94
C HIS A 94 -4.32 13.48 -11.94
N LYS A 95 -4.44 14.71 -12.44
CA LYS A 95 -4.52 15.89 -11.57
C LYS A 95 -5.76 15.86 -10.65
N GLN A 96 -6.91 15.40 -11.16
CA GLN A 96 -8.11 15.24 -10.35
C GLN A 96 -7.92 14.19 -9.26
N LEU A 97 -7.23 13.07 -9.54
CA LEU A 97 -6.98 12.03 -8.53
C LEU A 97 -6.34 12.60 -7.25
N SER A 98 -5.38 13.52 -7.38
CA SER A 98 -4.75 14.16 -6.21
C SER A 98 -5.70 15.01 -5.36
N GLN A 99 -6.87 15.37 -5.89
CA GLN A 99 -7.88 16.16 -5.17
C GLN A 99 -9.03 15.31 -4.60
N TRP A 100 -9.15 14.05 -5.03
CA TRP A 100 -10.26 13.18 -4.68
C TRP A 100 -9.84 11.88 -3.99
N VAL A 101 -8.53 11.57 -3.98
CA VAL A 101 -8.00 10.33 -3.42
C VAL A 101 -6.96 10.67 -2.37
N PRO A 102 -7.16 10.28 -1.10
CA PRO A 102 -6.18 10.50 -0.05
C PRO A 102 -4.83 9.86 -0.40
N SER A 103 -3.77 10.66 -0.34
CA SER A 103 -2.42 10.21 -0.70
C SER A 103 -1.37 11.22 -0.26
N GLU A 104 -0.14 10.76 -0.07
CA GLU A 104 1.00 11.59 0.36
C GLU A 104 1.66 12.35 -0.80
N ASN A 105 1.47 11.85 -2.03
CA ASN A 105 2.13 12.42 -3.22
C ASN A 105 1.36 12.06 -4.52
N PRO A 106 1.66 12.75 -5.65
CA PRO A 106 0.98 12.50 -6.93
C PRO A 106 1.16 11.09 -7.50
N ILE A 107 2.28 10.41 -7.23
CA ILE A 107 2.50 9.03 -7.68
C ILE A 107 1.51 8.12 -6.94
N LYS A 108 1.42 8.27 -5.63
CA LYS A 108 0.49 7.49 -4.80
C LYS A 108 -0.97 7.77 -5.16
N SER A 109 -1.34 9.03 -5.47
CA SER A 109 -2.70 9.34 -5.94
C SER A 109 -3.02 8.66 -7.27
N GLY A 110 -2.05 8.58 -8.19
CA GLY A 110 -2.18 7.83 -9.44
C GLY A 110 -2.38 6.33 -9.19
N ILE A 111 -1.55 5.73 -8.33
CA ILE A 111 -1.65 4.31 -7.97
C ILE A 111 -2.99 4.01 -7.31
N SER A 112 -3.32 4.70 -6.22
CA SER A 112 -4.56 4.47 -5.46
C SER A 112 -5.81 4.85 -6.25
N GLY A 113 -5.78 5.98 -6.96
CA GLY A 113 -6.91 6.48 -7.74
C GLY A 113 -7.22 5.63 -8.96
N SER A 114 -6.22 4.95 -9.54
CA SER A 114 -6.46 4.05 -10.68
C SER A 114 -7.47 2.95 -10.37
N TYR A 115 -7.60 2.55 -9.10
CA TYR A 115 -8.59 1.57 -8.66
C TYR A 115 -10.03 2.09 -8.66
N PHE A 116 -10.22 3.40 -8.62
CA PHE A 116 -11.55 4.02 -8.59
C PHE A 116 -12.07 4.41 -9.98
N LEU A 117 -11.22 4.37 -11.02
CA LEU A 117 -11.58 4.82 -12.37
C LEU A 117 -12.60 3.93 -13.09
N ASN A 118 -12.96 2.79 -12.54
CA ASN A 118 -14.06 1.96 -13.04
C ASN A 118 -15.41 2.23 -12.33
N ASN A 119 -15.43 3.11 -11.30
CA ASN A 119 -16.62 3.43 -10.54
C ASN A 119 -17.34 4.64 -11.18
N PRO A 120 -18.62 4.51 -11.61
CA PRO A 120 -19.33 5.58 -12.28
C PRO A 120 -19.53 6.82 -11.40
N SER A 121 -19.77 6.66 -10.09
CA SER A 121 -19.94 7.79 -9.17
C SER A 121 -18.63 8.57 -8.98
N PHE A 122 -17.50 7.88 -8.98
CA PHE A 122 -16.20 8.52 -8.92
C PHE A 122 -15.88 9.29 -10.20
N LEU A 123 -16.12 8.68 -11.36
CA LEU A 123 -15.93 9.34 -12.66
C LEU A 123 -16.78 10.61 -12.77
N GLU A 124 -18.06 10.54 -12.38
CA GLU A 124 -18.95 11.71 -12.34
C GLU A 124 -18.39 12.83 -11.44
N ALA A 125 -17.90 12.48 -10.26
CA ALA A 125 -17.35 13.44 -9.30
C ALA A 125 -16.10 14.17 -9.81
N ILE A 126 -15.27 13.49 -10.61
CA ILE A 126 -14.08 14.12 -11.25
C ILE A 126 -14.38 14.75 -12.61
N GLY A 127 -15.66 14.90 -12.97
CA GLY A 127 -16.10 15.58 -14.17
C GLY A 127 -16.11 14.73 -15.45
N ILE A 128 -16.11 13.41 -15.33
CA ILE A 128 -16.19 12.48 -16.45
C ILE A 128 -17.63 11.96 -16.57
N SER A 129 -18.32 12.35 -17.64
CA SER A 129 -19.68 11.93 -17.91
C SER A 129 -19.72 10.79 -18.92
N SER A 130 -20.47 9.74 -18.61
CA SER A 130 -20.83 8.70 -19.58
C SER A 130 -22.17 9.01 -20.26
N SER A 131 -22.33 8.60 -21.50
CA SER A 131 -23.59 8.70 -22.21
C SER A 131 -24.28 7.35 -22.22
N LYS A 132 -25.47 7.25 -21.61
CA LYS A 132 -26.25 5.99 -21.53
C LYS A 132 -25.45 4.81 -21.00
N GLY A 133 -24.59 5.03 -20.02
CA GLY A 133 -23.71 3.99 -19.45
C GLY A 133 -22.53 3.59 -20.35
N MET A 134 -22.30 4.30 -21.45
CA MET A 134 -21.17 4.06 -22.36
C MET A 134 -20.01 4.97 -22.00
N LEU A 135 -18.83 4.41 -21.82
CA LEU A 135 -17.59 5.12 -21.51
C LEU A 135 -16.56 4.87 -22.63
N PRO A 136 -16.36 5.81 -23.56
CA PRO A 136 -15.33 5.67 -24.58
C PRO A 136 -13.95 5.93 -23.99
N MET A 137 -12.96 5.21 -24.49
CA MET A 137 -11.53 5.40 -24.19
C MET A 137 -10.73 5.49 -25.46
N THR A 138 -9.69 6.33 -25.46
CA THR A 138 -8.68 6.42 -26.51
C THR A 138 -7.34 5.99 -25.94
N PHE A 139 -6.60 5.23 -26.73
CA PHE A 139 -5.31 4.68 -26.36
C PHE A 139 -4.14 5.33 -27.11
N LYS A 140 -2.93 5.17 -26.61
CA LYS A 140 -1.69 5.76 -27.16
C LYS A 140 -1.40 5.30 -28.59
N ASP A 141 -1.84 4.10 -28.96
CA ASP A 141 -1.73 3.55 -30.31
C ASP A 141 -2.79 4.11 -31.30
N GLY A 142 -3.62 5.05 -30.87
CA GLY A 142 -4.70 5.66 -31.66
C GLY A 142 -5.98 4.84 -31.70
N SER A 143 -5.99 3.62 -31.18
CA SER A 143 -7.20 2.80 -31.11
C SER A 143 -8.20 3.33 -30.07
N GLN A 144 -9.45 2.92 -30.22
CA GLN A 144 -10.53 3.31 -29.31
C GLN A 144 -11.33 2.08 -28.88
N ALA A 145 -11.91 2.15 -27.69
CA ALA A 145 -12.86 1.17 -27.19
C ALA A 145 -13.97 1.88 -26.40
N THR A 146 -15.13 1.25 -26.33
CA THR A 146 -16.24 1.72 -25.50
C THR A 146 -16.63 0.64 -24.51
N PHE A 147 -16.62 0.96 -23.23
CA PHE A 147 -17.03 0.08 -22.15
C PHE A 147 -18.46 0.40 -21.73
N LEU A 148 -19.26 -0.63 -21.55
CA LEU A 148 -20.62 -0.52 -21.03
C LEU A 148 -20.61 -0.74 -19.52
N LEU A 149 -21.45 0.00 -18.82
CA LEU A 149 -21.67 -0.19 -17.39
C LEU A 149 -22.39 -1.52 -17.16
N GLU A 150 -21.87 -2.35 -16.29
CA GLU A 150 -22.39 -3.68 -16.00
C GLU A 150 -22.59 -3.90 -14.50
N GLU A 151 -23.46 -4.83 -14.11
CA GLU A 151 -23.41 -5.42 -12.79
C GLU A 151 -22.04 -6.10 -12.63
N LYS A 152 -21.45 -6.04 -11.44
CA LYS A 152 -20.05 -6.44 -11.17
C LYS A 152 -19.58 -7.59 -12.06
N PRO A 153 -18.65 -7.36 -13.00
CA PRO A 153 -18.19 -8.39 -13.91
C PRO A 153 -17.52 -9.52 -13.13
N GLN A 154 -17.96 -10.76 -13.37
CA GLN A 154 -17.49 -11.93 -12.62
C GLN A 154 -16.24 -12.55 -13.23
N GLU A 155 -16.06 -12.45 -14.53
CA GLU A 155 -14.91 -13.02 -15.24
C GLU A 155 -14.10 -11.93 -15.90
N MET A 156 -12.84 -11.78 -15.45
CA MET A 156 -11.92 -10.79 -16.00
C MET A 156 -10.60 -11.45 -16.41
N MET A 157 -10.11 -11.09 -17.58
CA MET A 157 -8.76 -11.40 -18.04
C MET A 157 -7.79 -10.35 -17.52
N THR A 158 -6.59 -10.79 -17.15
CA THR A 158 -5.56 -9.89 -16.62
C THR A 158 -4.36 -9.84 -17.55
N PHE A 159 -3.85 -8.64 -17.79
CA PHE A 159 -2.63 -8.42 -18.53
C PHE A 159 -1.43 -8.96 -17.75
N SER A 160 -0.62 -9.78 -18.43
CA SER A 160 0.65 -10.28 -17.90
C SER A 160 1.77 -9.89 -18.87
N SER A 161 2.60 -8.95 -18.44
CA SER A 161 3.63 -8.37 -19.31
C SER A 161 4.90 -9.22 -19.45
N VAL A 162 5.15 -10.16 -18.55
CA VAL A 162 6.42 -10.90 -18.51
C VAL A 162 6.23 -12.32 -17.98
N SER A 163 6.81 -13.29 -18.70
CA SER A 163 7.13 -14.60 -18.14
C SER A 163 8.32 -14.46 -17.20
N HIS A 164 8.07 -14.42 -15.90
CA HIS A 164 9.15 -14.37 -14.91
C HIS A 164 9.82 -15.74 -14.79
N GLN A 165 11.13 -15.77 -14.91
CA GLN A 165 11.92 -17.00 -14.66
C GLN A 165 11.92 -17.37 -13.17
N ILE A 166 11.71 -16.38 -12.29
CA ILE A 166 11.62 -16.56 -10.84
C ILE A 166 10.19 -16.21 -10.42
N THR A 167 9.38 -17.23 -10.15
CA THR A 167 8.03 -17.07 -9.63
C THR A 167 7.98 -17.58 -8.20
N SER A 168 7.76 -16.68 -7.26
CA SER A 168 7.49 -17.05 -5.87
C SER A 168 6.00 -17.02 -5.57
N PRO A 169 5.50 -17.85 -4.64
CA PRO A 169 4.11 -17.84 -4.21
C PRO A 169 3.75 -16.47 -3.65
N LYS A 170 2.84 -15.75 -4.31
CA LYS A 170 2.41 -14.40 -3.88
C LYS A 170 1.52 -14.40 -2.63
N ASN A 171 1.01 -15.56 -2.25
CA ASN A 171 0.07 -15.75 -1.14
C ASN A 171 0.74 -16.07 0.20
N VAL A 172 2.08 -16.05 0.27
CA VAL A 172 2.83 -16.23 1.53
C VAL A 172 3.51 -14.92 1.94
N PRO A 173 3.62 -14.64 3.24
CA PRO A 173 4.26 -13.40 3.72
C PRO A 173 5.71 -13.27 3.27
N PHE A 174 6.46 -14.37 3.26
CA PHE A 174 7.85 -14.38 2.83
C PHE A 174 8.27 -15.78 2.36
N HIS A 175 9.19 -15.78 1.39
CA HIS A 175 9.72 -16.98 0.76
C HIS A 175 11.10 -16.69 0.18
N TYR A 176 11.98 -17.67 0.14
CA TYR A 176 13.23 -17.53 -0.60
C TYR A 176 13.50 -18.73 -1.50
N GLN A 177 14.35 -18.52 -2.47
CA GLN A 177 14.90 -19.56 -3.33
C GLN A 177 16.32 -19.18 -3.74
N ILE A 178 17.16 -20.19 -3.93
CA ILE A 178 18.53 -20.00 -4.43
C ILE A 178 18.55 -20.39 -5.90
N VAL A 179 18.92 -19.43 -6.76
CA VAL A 179 18.99 -19.60 -8.20
C VAL A 179 20.28 -18.96 -8.71
N ASN A 180 21.11 -19.75 -9.41
CA ASN A 180 22.37 -19.28 -10.02
C ASN A 180 23.25 -18.46 -9.06
N ASP A 181 23.55 -18.98 -7.89
CA ASP A 181 24.39 -18.36 -6.85
C ASP A 181 23.81 -17.05 -6.24
N ILE A 182 22.52 -16.80 -6.43
CA ILE A 182 21.79 -15.69 -5.81
C ILE A 182 20.73 -16.27 -4.88
N CYS A 183 20.66 -15.77 -3.65
CA CYS A 183 19.50 -15.94 -2.81
C CYS A 183 18.47 -14.86 -3.13
N TYR A 184 17.36 -15.27 -3.72
CA TYR A 184 16.23 -14.40 -3.99
C TYR A 184 15.19 -14.55 -2.88
N PHE A 185 15.05 -13.52 -2.06
CA PHE A 185 14.11 -13.45 -0.96
C PHE A 185 12.93 -12.55 -1.33
N GLN A 186 11.76 -13.14 -1.53
CA GLN A 186 10.52 -12.43 -1.74
C GLN A 186 9.84 -12.13 -0.40
N PHE A 187 9.83 -10.86 -0.02
CA PHE A 187 9.23 -10.37 1.22
C PHE A 187 7.93 -9.65 0.88
N ASN A 188 6.80 -10.39 0.90
CA ASN A 188 5.50 -9.92 0.41
C ASN A 188 4.65 -9.17 1.45
N ALA A 189 4.84 -9.47 2.74
CA ALA A 189 4.12 -8.81 3.83
C ALA A 189 4.94 -8.86 5.11
N MET A 190 4.86 -7.81 5.90
CA MET A 190 5.46 -7.73 7.22
C MET A 190 4.51 -8.30 8.28
N ILE A 191 4.14 -9.58 8.10
CA ILE A 191 3.23 -10.32 8.98
C ILE A 191 3.86 -11.65 9.32
N ASP A 192 3.96 -11.92 10.61
CA ASP A 192 4.38 -13.22 11.15
C ASP A 192 3.58 -13.55 12.41
N ARG A 193 3.87 -14.69 13.01
CA ARG A 193 3.19 -15.16 14.22
C ARG A 193 3.27 -14.16 15.38
N LEU A 194 4.46 -13.60 15.62
CA LEU A 194 4.67 -12.62 16.68
C LEU A 194 3.94 -11.32 16.40
N SER A 195 4.03 -10.79 15.17
CA SER A 195 3.36 -9.54 14.79
C SER A 195 1.84 -9.65 14.87
N TYR A 196 1.27 -10.81 14.55
CA TYR A 196 -0.16 -11.06 14.71
C TYR A 196 -0.59 -11.04 16.19
N GLN A 197 0.18 -11.70 17.06
CA GLN A 197 -0.09 -11.70 18.51
C GLN A 197 -0.04 -10.28 19.10
N ILE A 198 0.99 -9.51 18.75
CA ILE A 198 1.13 -8.11 19.18
C ILE A 198 -0.06 -7.28 18.66
N GLY A 199 -0.45 -7.44 17.41
CA GLY A 199 -1.59 -6.74 16.82
C GLY A 199 -2.89 -7.01 17.58
N CYS A 200 -3.23 -8.27 17.83
CA CYS A 200 -4.40 -8.66 18.62
C CYS A 200 -4.36 -8.05 20.03
N GLN A 201 -3.20 -8.10 20.69
CA GLN A 201 -3.04 -7.52 22.03
C GLN A 201 -3.28 -6.00 22.03
N LEU A 202 -2.74 -5.27 21.07
CA LEU A 202 -2.90 -3.81 20.94
C LEU A 202 -4.36 -3.43 20.68
N MET A 203 -5.08 -4.22 19.90
CA MET A 203 -6.49 -4.01 19.56
C MET A 203 -7.44 -4.51 20.64
N GLY A 204 -6.95 -5.20 21.67
CA GLY A 204 -7.79 -5.84 22.68
C GLY A 204 -8.58 -7.05 22.15
N GLU A 205 -8.12 -7.64 21.05
CA GLU A 205 -8.73 -8.79 20.41
C GLU A 205 -8.10 -10.12 20.89
N LYS A 206 -8.88 -11.19 20.78
CA LYS A 206 -8.34 -12.52 21.06
C LYS A 206 -7.53 -13.03 19.87
N THR A 207 -6.36 -13.59 20.17
CA THR A 207 -5.60 -14.32 19.18
C THR A 207 -6.34 -15.56 18.72
N GLU A 208 -6.59 -15.71 17.41
CA GLU A 208 -7.16 -16.92 16.85
C GLU A 208 -6.07 -17.96 16.57
N GLU A 209 -6.15 -19.12 17.25
CA GLU A 209 -5.10 -20.14 17.18
C GLU A 209 -4.91 -20.73 15.78
N ASN A 210 -5.98 -20.87 14.99
CA ASN A 210 -5.92 -21.33 13.59
C ASN A 210 -5.13 -20.36 12.70
N ILE A 211 -5.34 -19.04 12.87
CA ILE A 211 -4.57 -18.01 12.17
C ILE A 211 -3.12 -18.04 12.64
N LEU A 212 -2.91 -18.04 13.96
CA LEU A 212 -1.59 -18.08 14.54
C LEU A 212 -0.77 -19.30 14.06
N ALA A 213 -1.40 -20.47 13.99
CA ALA A 213 -0.75 -21.71 13.52
C ALA A 213 -0.40 -21.66 12.01
N SER A 214 -1.17 -20.91 11.21
CA SER A 214 -0.94 -20.75 9.77
C SER A 214 0.19 -19.77 9.45
N LEU A 215 0.53 -18.87 10.38
CA LEU A 215 1.54 -17.85 10.17
C LEU A 215 2.96 -18.40 10.47
N PRO A 216 3.94 -18.06 9.61
CA PRO A 216 5.33 -18.43 9.84
C PRO A 216 5.94 -17.61 11.00
N ASN A 217 7.11 -18.05 11.47
CA ASN A 217 7.97 -17.28 12.36
C ASN A 217 9.10 -16.66 11.54
N PHE A 218 9.24 -15.34 11.58
CA PHE A 218 10.19 -14.61 10.73
C PHE A 218 11.65 -14.85 11.14
N GLU A 219 11.95 -14.88 12.42
CA GLU A 219 13.33 -15.12 12.90
C GLU A 219 13.80 -16.54 12.56
N GLU A 220 12.94 -17.54 12.70
CA GLU A 220 13.25 -18.92 12.30
C GLU A 220 13.43 -19.04 10.79
N PHE A 221 12.61 -18.35 10.01
CA PHE A 221 12.76 -18.26 8.56
C PHE A 221 14.12 -17.67 8.18
N LEU A 222 14.51 -16.51 8.73
CA LEU A 222 15.80 -15.90 8.47
C LEU A 222 16.96 -16.81 8.88
N LYS A 223 16.85 -17.47 10.03
CA LYS A 223 17.87 -18.44 10.49
C LYS A 223 18.07 -19.57 9.48
N THR A 224 16.98 -20.13 8.97
CA THR A 224 17.02 -21.21 7.96
C THR A 224 17.63 -20.71 6.65
N MET A 225 17.19 -19.56 6.17
CA MET A 225 17.71 -18.93 4.95
C MET A 225 19.22 -18.66 5.03
N TYR A 226 19.69 -18.07 6.13
CA TYR A 226 21.12 -17.79 6.29
C TYR A 226 21.97 -19.04 6.50
N ALA A 227 21.43 -20.11 7.07
CA ALA A 227 22.11 -21.39 7.15
C ALA A 227 22.35 -21.98 5.75
N GLU A 228 21.36 -21.96 4.89
CA GLU A 228 21.48 -22.44 3.52
C GLU A 228 22.38 -21.53 2.64
N ILE A 229 22.31 -20.21 2.83
CA ILE A 229 23.23 -19.23 2.20
C ILE A 229 24.69 -19.58 2.57
N ALA A 230 24.95 -19.83 3.83
CA ALA A 230 26.30 -20.16 4.31
C ALA A 230 26.78 -21.52 3.76
N GLU A 231 25.93 -22.55 3.80
CA GLU A 231 26.24 -23.88 3.26
C GLU A 231 26.59 -23.84 1.76
N LYS A 232 25.81 -23.07 0.99
CA LYS A 232 26.00 -22.92 -0.47
C LYS A 232 26.97 -21.81 -0.84
N GLN A 233 27.56 -21.11 0.11
CA GLN A 233 28.51 -20.01 -0.09
C GLN A 233 27.98 -18.87 -0.98
N ILE A 234 26.68 -18.58 -0.86
CA ILE A 234 26.01 -17.52 -1.63
C ILE A 234 26.55 -16.14 -1.20
N GLN A 235 26.89 -15.30 -2.19
CA GLN A 235 27.45 -13.97 -1.97
C GLN A 235 26.47 -12.83 -2.31
N THR A 236 25.34 -13.12 -2.94
CA THR A 236 24.35 -12.09 -3.35
C THR A 236 22.98 -12.45 -2.78
N LEU A 237 22.39 -11.49 -2.05
CA LEU A 237 21.03 -11.57 -1.50
C LEU A 237 20.17 -10.48 -2.17
N VAL A 238 19.17 -10.87 -2.92
CA VAL A 238 18.18 -9.97 -3.51
C VAL A 238 16.89 -10.05 -2.71
N ILE A 239 16.45 -8.92 -2.16
CA ILE A 239 15.24 -8.82 -1.34
C ILE A 239 14.16 -8.08 -2.13
N ASP A 240 13.17 -8.84 -2.60
CA ASP A 240 12.07 -8.31 -3.41
C ASP A 240 10.88 -7.92 -2.54
N MET A 241 10.63 -6.61 -2.47
CA MET A 241 9.53 -6.02 -1.71
C MET A 241 8.43 -5.45 -2.62
N ARG A 242 8.43 -5.75 -3.92
CA ARG A 242 7.47 -5.18 -4.88
C ARG A 242 6.00 -5.44 -4.54
N TYR A 243 5.71 -6.51 -3.81
CA TYR A 243 4.36 -6.88 -3.38
C TYR A 243 4.10 -6.56 -1.90
N ASN A 244 5.06 -5.94 -1.20
CA ASN A 244 4.96 -5.72 0.25
C ASN A 244 4.14 -4.49 0.58
N GLY A 245 2.89 -4.69 0.96
CA GLY A 245 1.99 -3.64 1.43
C GLY A 245 2.26 -3.14 2.86
N GLY A 246 3.28 -3.67 3.54
CA GLY A 246 3.60 -3.31 4.92
C GLY A 246 3.14 -4.36 5.94
N GLY A 247 2.80 -3.89 7.11
CA GLY A 247 2.44 -4.66 8.30
C GLY A 247 3.19 -4.16 9.53
N ASN A 248 3.81 -5.05 10.30
CA ASN A 248 4.59 -4.69 11.47
C ASN A 248 6.03 -4.32 11.10
N SER A 249 6.42 -3.07 11.35
CA SER A 249 7.76 -2.56 11.05
C SER A 249 8.89 -3.27 11.80
N LEU A 250 8.60 -3.95 12.90
CA LEU A 250 9.58 -4.74 13.64
C LEU A 250 10.28 -5.81 12.78
N LEU A 251 9.57 -6.37 11.78
CA LEU A 251 10.17 -7.34 10.87
C LEU A 251 11.26 -6.71 9.99
N GLY A 252 11.07 -5.44 9.62
CA GLY A 252 12.10 -4.67 8.94
C GLY A 252 13.33 -4.41 9.81
N ASP A 253 13.12 -4.07 11.08
CA ASP A 253 14.21 -3.87 12.04
C ASP A 253 14.99 -5.16 12.28
N ILE A 254 14.29 -6.30 12.46
CA ILE A 254 14.92 -7.64 12.60
C ILE A 254 15.77 -7.95 11.36
N LEU A 255 15.25 -7.70 10.16
CA LEU A 255 15.98 -7.93 8.92
C LEU A 255 17.26 -7.07 8.86
N LEU A 256 17.17 -5.77 9.13
CA LEU A 256 18.33 -4.88 9.14
C LEU A 256 19.39 -5.31 10.16
N GLU A 257 18.99 -5.77 11.35
CA GLU A 257 19.92 -6.27 12.36
C GLU A 257 20.72 -7.48 11.89
N THR A 258 20.17 -8.30 11.00
CA THR A 258 20.88 -9.46 10.43
C THR A 258 21.76 -9.12 9.23
N LEU A 259 21.57 -7.93 8.64
CA LEU A 259 22.33 -7.45 7.48
C LEU A 259 23.42 -6.45 7.85
N LEU A 260 23.31 -5.79 8.99
CA LEU A 260 24.23 -4.72 9.39
C LEU A 260 25.18 -5.18 10.51
N PRO A 261 26.47 -4.83 10.42
CA PRO A 261 27.40 -4.98 11.54
C PRO A 261 26.93 -4.21 12.78
N GLU A 262 27.19 -4.75 13.99
CA GLU A 262 26.72 -4.18 15.26
C GLU A 262 27.16 -2.71 15.50
N HIS A 263 28.30 -2.30 14.94
CA HIS A 263 28.83 -0.94 15.07
C HIS A 263 28.15 0.05 14.13
N ILE A 264 27.36 -0.39 13.16
CA ILE A 264 26.62 0.50 12.26
C ILE A 264 25.38 1.03 12.97
N THR A 265 25.34 2.33 13.13
CA THR A 265 24.17 3.06 13.58
C THR A 265 23.48 3.72 12.40
N PHE A 266 22.17 3.64 12.35
CA PHE A 266 21.38 4.31 11.32
C PHE A 266 20.28 5.16 11.97
N ARG A 267 19.89 6.22 11.26
CA ARG A 267 18.79 7.08 11.68
C ARG A 267 17.47 6.42 11.26
N SER A 268 16.65 6.16 12.24
CA SER A 268 15.24 5.85 12.04
C SER A 268 14.42 7.14 12.09
N TYR A 269 13.19 7.13 11.59
CA TYR A 269 12.31 8.28 11.76
C TYR A 269 11.80 8.33 13.21
N GLN A 270 11.47 9.53 13.65
CA GLN A 270 10.79 9.76 14.91
C GLN A 270 9.29 9.97 14.64
N SER A 271 8.46 9.26 15.33
CA SER A 271 7.01 9.42 15.21
C SER A 271 6.38 9.87 16.51
N PHE A 272 5.21 10.51 16.36
CA PHE A 272 4.42 10.99 17.48
C PHE A 272 2.98 10.53 17.30
N VAL A 273 2.39 10.04 18.37
CA VAL A 273 0.98 9.70 18.42
C VAL A 273 0.21 10.76 19.20
N ARG A 274 -0.89 11.25 18.65
CA ARG A 274 -1.79 12.15 19.38
C ARG A 274 -2.65 11.33 20.32
N ILE A 275 -2.45 11.49 21.60
CA ILE A 275 -3.24 10.82 22.63
C ILE A 275 -4.56 11.57 22.81
N SER A 276 -5.67 10.95 22.46
CA SER A 276 -7.02 11.47 22.65
C SER A 276 -7.80 10.61 23.66
N ASN A 277 -8.86 11.16 24.22
CA ASN A 277 -9.77 10.37 25.07
C ASN A 277 -10.33 9.18 24.29
N TYR A 278 -10.74 9.38 23.04
CA TYR A 278 -11.20 8.31 22.17
C TYR A 278 -10.17 7.19 22.03
N LEU A 279 -8.88 7.52 21.77
CA LEU A 279 -7.81 6.54 21.64
C LEU A 279 -7.64 5.72 22.94
N LYS A 280 -7.69 6.39 24.09
CA LYS A 280 -7.59 5.74 25.41
C LYS A 280 -8.78 4.85 25.75
N GLU A 281 -9.98 5.25 25.35
CA GLU A 281 -11.22 4.50 25.57
C GLU A 281 -11.31 3.29 24.64
N THR A 282 -10.83 3.42 23.40
CA THR A 282 -10.93 2.38 22.37
C THR A 282 -9.86 1.32 22.54
N TYR A 283 -8.62 1.73 22.88
CA TYR A 283 -7.46 0.83 22.93
C TYR A 283 -6.84 0.80 24.32
N SER A 284 -6.94 -0.33 25.01
CA SER A 284 -6.46 -0.52 26.38
C SER A 284 -4.98 -0.15 26.57
N TYR A 285 -4.15 -0.39 25.55
CA TYR A 285 -2.74 -0.02 25.55
C TYR A 285 -2.54 1.48 25.81
N TYR A 286 -3.29 2.34 25.11
CA TYR A 286 -3.15 3.80 25.26
C TYR A 286 -3.75 4.34 26.55
N SER A 287 -4.62 3.58 27.22
CA SER A 287 -5.20 3.98 28.51
C SER A 287 -4.15 4.15 29.61
N THR A 288 -3.02 3.43 29.51
CA THR A 288 -1.92 3.46 30.48
C THR A 288 -0.95 4.62 30.26
N ILE A 289 -1.07 5.35 29.14
CA ILE A 289 -0.14 6.44 28.80
C ILE A 289 -0.52 7.71 29.55
N ALA A 290 0.45 8.27 30.30
CA ALA A 290 0.23 9.45 31.15
C ALA A 290 0.02 10.78 30.38
N THR A 291 0.27 10.80 29.06
CA THR A 291 0.10 12.00 28.21
C THR A 291 -1.33 12.52 28.27
N GLY A 292 -1.51 13.81 28.39
CA GLY A 292 -2.82 14.48 28.46
C GLY A 292 -3.63 14.36 27.15
N ASN A 293 -4.94 14.64 27.25
CA ASN A 293 -5.82 14.60 26.07
C ASN A 293 -5.35 15.58 24.97
N ASN A 294 -5.35 15.14 23.73
CA ASN A 294 -4.88 15.89 22.55
C ASN A 294 -3.39 16.29 22.56
N GLN A 295 -2.60 15.73 23.44
CA GLN A 295 -1.15 15.93 23.45
C GLN A 295 -0.42 14.88 22.60
N LEU A 296 0.73 15.26 22.06
CA LEU A 296 1.60 14.35 21.31
C LEU A 296 2.52 13.59 22.27
N ALA A 297 2.51 12.27 22.18
CA ALA A 297 3.50 11.40 22.80
C ALA A 297 4.51 10.94 21.74
N ASN A 298 5.79 11.02 22.07
CA ASN A 298 6.83 10.43 21.24
C ASN A 298 6.72 8.90 21.35
N THR A 299 6.53 8.21 20.22
CA THR A 299 6.40 6.74 20.21
C THR A 299 7.62 6.02 20.76
N ASP A 300 8.81 6.59 20.64
CA ASP A 300 10.06 6.03 21.20
C ASP A 300 10.08 5.95 22.73
N THR A 301 9.20 6.70 23.39
CA THR A 301 9.07 6.69 24.86
C THR A 301 8.04 5.68 25.34
N LEU A 302 7.29 5.05 24.44
CA LEU A 302 6.32 4.01 24.79
C LEU A 302 7.05 2.78 25.34
N PRO A 303 6.57 2.15 26.41
CA PRO A 303 7.28 1.07 27.11
C PRO A 303 7.73 -0.05 26.19
N ASP A 304 6.84 -0.58 25.35
CA ASP A 304 7.12 -1.73 24.49
C ASP A 304 8.14 -1.38 23.39
N ILE A 305 8.06 -0.19 22.83
CA ILE A 305 9.02 0.29 21.84
C ILE A 305 10.40 0.46 22.47
N LYS A 306 10.44 1.00 23.69
CA LYS A 306 11.70 1.16 24.44
C LYS A 306 12.33 -0.19 24.77
N GLU A 307 11.54 -1.16 25.25
CA GLU A 307 12.00 -2.51 25.52
C GLU A 307 12.56 -3.16 24.25
N TRP A 308 11.83 -3.08 23.14
CA TRP A 308 12.30 -3.57 21.85
C TRP A 308 13.65 -2.97 21.43
N LYS A 309 13.80 -1.66 21.50
CA LYS A 309 15.04 -0.95 21.13
C LYS A 309 16.24 -1.30 22.01
N THR A 310 16.03 -1.70 23.24
CA THR A 310 17.09 -2.03 24.22
C THR A 310 17.39 -3.52 24.30
N ARG A 311 16.62 -4.39 23.60
CA ARG A 311 16.86 -5.84 23.57
C ARG A 311 18.19 -6.19 22.94
N LYS A 312 18.71 -7.39 23.26
CA LYS A 312 19.90 -7.92 22.60
C LYS A 312 19.60 -8.19 21.13
N LYS A 313 20.39 -7.58 20.24
CA LYS A 313 20.27 -7.76 18.78
C LYS A 313 20.80 -9.13 18.35
N SER A 314 20.28 -9.62 17.24
CA SER A 314 20.68 -10.92 16.67
C SER A 314 22.06 -10.93 16.01
N GLY A 315 22.62 -9.76 15.70
CA GLY A 315 23.90 -9.57 15.03
C GLY A 315 23.87 -9.84 13.52
N CYS A 316 24.91 -9.37 12.82
CA CYS A 316 25.05 -9.55 11.38
C CYS A 316 25.25 -11.05 11.05
N ARG A 317 24.46 -11.54 10.07
CA ARG A 317 24.50 -12.95 9.61
C ARG A 317 24.85 -13.09 8.13
N PHE A 318 24.89 -11.96 7.40
CA PHE A 318 25.22 -11.96 5.97
C PHE A 318 26.15 -10.80 5.65
N ASN A 319 27.30 -11.11 5.03
CA ASN A 319 28.34 -10.13 4.69
C ASN A 319 28.53 -9.97 3.15
N GLY A 320 27.65 -10.53 2.35
CA GLY A 320 27.68 -10.43 0.89
C GLY A 320 27.00 -9.15 0.37
N GLU A 321 26.81 -9.11 -0.93
CA GLU A 321 26.06 -8.02 -1.59
C GLU A 321 24.56 -8.17 -1.32
N VAL A 322 23.91 -7.06 -0.93
CA VAL A 322 22.47 -7.00 -0.69
C VAL A 322 21.83 -5.97 -1.62
N ILE A 323 20.78 -6.37 -2.32
CA ILE A 323 20.03 -5.50 -3.24
C ILE A 323 18.54 -5.57 -2.87
N PHE A 324 17.90 -4.42 -2.69
CA PHE A 324 16.47 -4.33 -2.49
C PHE A 324 15.73 -3.98 -3.78
N ILE A 325 14.58 -4.62 -4.03
CA ILE A 325 13.70 -4.30 -5.15
C ILE A 325 12.40 -3.73 -4.61
N GLN A 326 12.06 -2.52 -5.04
CA GLN A 326 10.80 -1.87 -4.72
C GLN A 326 9.84 -1.84 -5.91
N GLY A 327 8.56 -1.68 -5.65
CA GLY A 327 7.52 -1.53 -6.67
C GLY A 327 6.35 -0.71 -6.14
N GLN A 328 5.38 -0.46 -7.00
CA GLN A 328 4.22 0.38 -6.68
C GLN A 328 3.38 -0.11 -5.49
N ASN A 329 3.42 -1.41 -5.20
CA ASN A 329 2.71 -1.98 -4.05
C ASN A 329 3.56 -1.97 -2.77
N THR A 330 4.83 -1.52 -2.82
CA THR A 330 5.63 -1.32 -1.62
C THR A 330 5.04 -0.13 -0.85
N PHE A 331 4.49 -0.40 0.35
CA PHE A 331 3.71 0.59 1.06
C PHE A 331 3.86 0.46 2.59
N SER A 332 3.47 1.51 3.35
CA SER A 332 3.44 1.50 4.81
C SER A 332 4.79 1.10 5.42
N SER A 333 4.84 0.14 6.32
CA SER A 333 6.06 -0.34 6.98
C SER A 333 7.15 -0.82 6.01
N ALA A 334 6.77 -1.33 4.83
CA ALA A 334 7.73 -1.70 3.80
C ALA A 334 8.41 -0.46 3.20
N ASN A 335 7.64 0.59 2.94
CA ASN A 335 8.18 1.85 2.46
C ASN A 335 9.06 2.54 3.53
N TYR A 336 8.66 2.41 4.81
CA TYR A 336 9.48 2.85 5.93
C TYR A 336 10.86 2.19 5.95
N LEU A 337 10.92 0.86 5.81
CA LEU A 337 12.20 0.12 5.74
C LEU A 337 13.06 0.63 4.58
N LEU A 338 12.50 0.78 3.38
CA LEU A 338 13.25 1.25 2.22
C LEU A 338 13.68 2.72 2.36
N THR A 339 12.86 3.58 2.96
CA THR A 339 13.24 4.96 3.29
C THR A 339 14.41 4.97 4.26
N THR A 340 14.38 4.15 5.30
CA THR A 340 15.51 4.00 6.25
C THR A 340 16.78 3.56 5.52
N ILE A 341 16.69 2.59 4.62
CA ILE A 341 17.84 2.11 3.83
C ILE A 341 18.39 3.22 2.93
N LYS A 342 17.51 3.93 2.23
CA LYS A 342 17.86 5.01 1.29
C LYS A 342 18.52 6.18 2.01
N ASP A 343 17.90 6.69 3.07
CA ASP A 343 18.35 7.89 3.77
C ASP A 343 19.68 7.68 4.49
N ASN A 344 19.95 6.45 4.92
CA ASN A 344 21.22 6.06 5.53
C ASN A 344 22.21 5.45 4.53
N ARG A 345 21.85 5.33 3.25
CA ARG A 345 22.70 4.75 2.18
C ARG A 345 23.24 3.37 2.52
N LEU A 346 22.40 2.51 3.09
CA LEU A 346 22.80 1.20 3.60
C LEU A 346 23.00 0.19 2.47
N PHE A 347 22.05 0.10 1.56
CA PHE A 347 22.04 -0.86 0.45
C PHE A 347 21.44 -0.24 -0.81
N PRO A 348 21.83 -0.73 -2.01
CA PRO A 348 21.19 -0.31 -3.27
C PRO A 348 19.71 -0.73 -3.31
N ILE A 349 18.88 0.19 -3.82
CA ILE A 349 17.45 -0.04 -4.09
C ILE A 349 17.21 0.17 -5.57
N ILE A 350 16.57 -0.79 -6.21
CA ILE A 350 16.17 -0.73 -7.63
C ILE A 350 14.65 -0.90 -7.77
N GLY A 351 14.10 -0.52 -8.91
CA GLY A 351 12.67 -0.67 -9.22
C GLY A 351 11.96 0.65 -9.46
N SER A 352 10.61 0.61 -9.44
CA SER A 352 9.78 1.78 -9.68
C SER A 352 9.53 2.60 -8.40
N ASN A 353 9.15 3.87 -8.58
CA ASN A 353 8.73 4.72 -7.48
C ASN A 353 7.44 4.19 -6.81
N THR A 354 7.30 4.45 -5.52
CA THR A 354 6.19 4.03 -4.65
C THR A 354 5.31 5.21 -4.26
#